data_7c9b19606c3a9ef5d64113000c07e3cc
#
_entry.id   7c9b19606c3a9ef5d64113000c07e3cc
#
_cell.length_a   1.000
_cell.length_b   1.000
_cell.length_c   1.000
_cell.angle_alpha   90.00
_cell.angle_beta   90.00
_cell.angle_gamma   90.00
#
_symmetry.space_group_name_H-M   'P 1'
#
loop_
_entity.id
_entity.type
_entity.pdbx_description
1 polymer ?
#
loop_
_entity_poly.entity_id
_entity_poly.type
_entity_poly.pdbx_seq_one_letter_code
_entity_poly.pdbx_strand_id
1 'polypeptide(L)'
;MRNIARSSKFDIKVDFLKSHESYLFDKNTDRELLDFFGMYASLPLGYNHPIFKSEEFIEEYLRVASFKINNCEFTSDETIEFDRDFKQYAGVDIFEHFHYSCTGALAVEAAIKTCIDYKRHANPLILSFDNSFHGINSYGGFVTSRF
;
A
#
# COMPACT_ATOMS: atom_id res chain seq x y z
N MET A 1 25.20 -5.13 -8.18
CA MET A 1 24.52 -3.83 -8.08
C MET A 1 24.74 -3.26 -6.68
N ARG A 2 25.75 -2.39 -6.54
CA ARG A 2 26.10 -1.83 -5.20
C ARG A 2 25.55 -0.43 -4.94
N ASN A 3 24.77 0.12 -5.87
CA ASN A 3 24.36 1.54 -5.85
C ASN A 3 22.90 1.74 -5.47
N ILE A 4 22.20 0.68 -5.02
CA ILE A 4 20.82 0.80 -4.54
C ILE A 4 20.88 0.81 -3.01
N ALA A 5 20.32 1.85 -2.40
CA ALA A 5 20.15 1.90 -0.96
C ALA A 5 19.28 0.73 -0.49
N ARG A 6 19.74 0.00 0.51
CA ARG A 6 19.02 -1.12 1.10
C ARG A 6 18.51 -0.72 2.47
N SER A 7 17.23 -0.87 2.70
CA SER A 7 16.60 -0.69 4.01
C SER A 7 16.56 -1.99 4.83
N SER A 8 16.89 -3.13 4.22
CA SER A 8 16.81 -4.45 4.85
C SER A 8 18.19 -5.10 4.99
N LYS A 9 18.36 -5.83 6.09
CA LYS A 9 19.53 -6.70 6.33
C LYS A 9 19.44 -8.06 5.64
N PHE A 10 18.29 -8.40 5.06
CA PHE A 10 18.10 -9.69 4.38
C PHE A 10 18.76 -9.65 2.99
N ASP A 11 19.62 -10.62 2.73
CA ASP A 11 20.26 -10.79 1.42
C ASP A 11 19.46 -11.79 0.56
N ILE A 12 18.21 -11.45 0.32
CA ILE A 12 17.30 -12.21 -0.54
C ILE A 12 17.25 -11.54 -1.91
N LYS A 13 17.42 -12.33 -2.96
CA LYS A 13 17.25 -11.90 -4.35
C LYS A 13 16.02 -12.59 -4.93
N VAL A 14 14.92 -11.89 -4.95
CA VAL A 14 13.64 -12.46 -5.37
C VAL A 14 13.59 -12.74 -6.86
N ASP A 15 13.12 -13.94 -7.22
CA ASP A 15 12.65 -14.27 -8.56
C ASP A 15 11.11 -14.23 -8.56
N PHE A 16 10.55 -13.13 -9.01
CA PHE A 16 9.09 -13.00 -9.07
C PHE A 16 8.43 -13.94 -10.09
N LEU A 17 9.16 -14.42 -11.11
CA LEU A 17 8.58 -15.35 -12.08
C LEU A 17 8.45 -16.77 -11.53
N LYS A 18 9.34 -17.14 -10.61
CA LYS A 18 9.29 -18.44 -9.92
C LYS A 18 8.46 -18.40 -8.64
N SER A 19 8.26 -17.23 -8.06
CA SER A 19 7.42 -17.09 -6.88
C SER A 19 5.95 -17.37 -7.20
N HIS A 20 5.23 -18.03 -6.31
CA HIS A 20 3.84 -18.41 -6.53
C HIS A 20 3.07 -18.48 -5.21
N GLU A 21 1.79 -18.21 -5.25
CA GLU A 21 0.92 -18.26 -4.07
C GLU A 21 1.54 -17.51 -2.88
N SER A 22 1.82 -18.21 -1.78
CA SER A 22 2.50 -17.66 -0.59
C SER A 22 3.99 -17.97 -0.54
N TYR A 23 4.59 -18.37 -1.65
CA TYR A 23 6.01 -18.74 -1.71
C TYR A 23 6.82 -17.76 -2.53
N LEU A 24 7.86 -17.21 -1.90
CA LEU A 24 8.87 -16.37 -2.52
C LEU A 24 10.08 -17.20 -2.91
N PHE A 25 10.53 -17.08 -4.16
CA PHE A 25 11.72 -17.78 -4.61
C PHE A 25 12.97 -16.90 -4.49
N ASP A 26 13.97 -17.38 -3.72
CA ASP A 26 15.24 -16.70 -3.56
C ASP A 26 16.29 -17.23 -4.54
N LYS A 27 16.72 -16.38 -5.47
CA LYS A 27 17.78 -16.69 -6.45
C LYS A 27 19.17 -16.93 -5.85
N ASN A 28 19.45 -16.36 -4.65
CA ASN A 28 20.77 -16.50 -4.06
C ASN A 28 20.98 -17.91 -3.49
N THR A 29 19.91 -18.49 -2.96
CA THR A 29 19.96 -19.81 -2.33
C THR A 29 19.29 -20.91 -3.15
N ASP A 30 18.62 -20.55 -4.27
CA ASP A 30 17.80 -21.44 -5.11
C ASP A 30 16.73 -22.18 -4.30
N ARG A 31 16.06 -21.46 -3.39
CA ARG A 31 15.07 -22.00 -2.45
C ARG A 31 13.77 -21.24 -2.47
N GLU A 32 12.70 -21.96 -2.21
CA GLU A 32 11.41 -21.38 -1.88
C GLU A 32 11.34 -21.08 -0.40
N LEU A 33 10.81 -19.90 -0.08
CA LEU A 33 10.59 -19.40 1.27
C LEU A 33 9.09 -19.12 1.45
N LEU A 34 8.49 -19.66 2.50
CA LEU A 34 7.13 -19.30 2.84
C LEU A 34 7.11 -17.82 3.31
N ASP A 35 6.36 -17.02 2.60
CA ASP A 35 6.31 -15.57 2.80
C ASP A 35 5.22 -15.16 3.79
N PHE A 36 5.61 -14.90 5.03
CA PHE A 36 4.75 -14.28 6.04
C PHE A 36 4.78 -12.74 6.02
N PHE A 37 5.59 -12.16 5.15
CA PHE A 37 5.74 -10.72 5.04
C PHE A 37 4.73 -10.12 4.05
N GLY A 38 4.45 -10.81 2.93
CA GLY A 38 3.47 -10.41 1.92
C GLY A 38 3.67 -8.99 1.40
N MET A 39 4.93 -8.53 1.29
CA MET A 39 5.27 -7.16 0.89
C MET A 39 4.50 -6.10 1.71
N TYR A 40 4.56 -6.19 3.04
CA TYR A 40 3.80 -5.37 3.99
C TYR A 40 2.27 -5.55 3.84
N ALA A 41 1.82 -6.79 3.67
CA ALA A 41 0.41 -7.15 3.44
C ALA A 41 -0.22 -6.52 2.17
N SER A 42 0.60 -6.18 1.18
CA SER A 42 0.14 -5.63 -0.10
C SER A 42 -0.11 -6.70 -1.18
N LEU A 43 0.05 -7.98 -0.84
CA LEU A 43 -0.16 -9.13 -1.74
C LEU A 43 -1.30 -10.03 -1.24
N PRO A 44 -2.56 -9.58 -1.25
CA PRO A 44 -3.67 -10.36 -0.70
C PRO A 44 -3.94 -11.66 -1.47
N LEU A 45 -3.58 -11.71 -2.75
CA LEU A 45 -3.72 -12.88 -3.62
C LEU A 45 -2.42 -13.69 -3.77
N GLY A 46 -1.35 -13.29 -3.10
CA GLY A 46 -0.03 -13.89 -3.26
C GLY A 46 0.63 -13.59 -4.59
N TYR A 47 1.68 -14.37 -4.90
CA TYR A 47 2.49 -14.19 -6.11
C TYR A 47 1.85 -14.89 -7.30
N ASN A 48 1.85 -14.24 -8.45
CA ASN A 48 1.45 -14.79 -9.75
C ASN A 48 0.08 -15.47 -9.76
N HIS A 49 -0.89 -14.94 -9.02
CA HIS A 49 -2.24 -15.49 -9.01
C HIS A 49 -2.79 -15.61 -10.44
N PRO A 50 -3.43 -16.73 -10.79
CA PRO A 50 -3.89 -17.02 -12.16
C PRO A 50 -4.82 -15.95 -12.74
N ILE A 51 -5.59 -15.25 -11.91
CA ILE A 51 -6.50 -14.19 -12.35
C ILE A 51 -5.79 -13.10 -13.18
N PHE A 52 -4.53 -12.76 -12.84
CA PHE A 52 -3.76 -11.75 -13.54
C PHE A 52 -3.33 -12.16 -14.96
N LYS A 53 -3.59 -13.41 -15.34
CA LYS A 53 -3.32 -13.97 -16.67
C LYS A 53 -4.61 -14.27 -17.45
N SER A 54 -5.79 -14.02 -16.86
CA SER A 54 -7.05 -14.19 -17.58
C SER A 54 -7.20 -13.10 -18.64
N GLU A 55 -7.80 -13.43 -19.78
CA GLU A 55 -8.03 -12.47 -20.87
C GLU A 55 -8.90 -11.30 -20.38
N GLU A 56 -9.95 -11.58 -19.64
CA GLU A 56 -10.86 -10.59 -19.07
C GLU A 56 -10.11 -9.56 -18.18
N PHE A 57 -9.25 -10.05 -17.26
CA PHE A 57 -8.47 -9.17 -16.40
C PHE A 57 -7.48 -8.32 -17.20
N ILE A 58 -6.80 -8.92 -18.19
CA ILE A 58 -5.79 -8.22 -19.00
C ILE A 58 -6.47 -7.12 -19.83
N GLU A 59 -7.61 -7.42 -20.45
CA GLU A 59 -8.35 -6.45 -21.25
C GLU A 59 -8.78 -5.25 -20.39
N GLU A 60 -9.41 -5.51 -19.25
CA GLU A 60 -9.85 -4.45 -18.34
C GLU A 60 -8.66 -3.65 -17.77
N TYR A 61 -7.60 -4.33 -17.37
CA TYR A 61 -6.38 -3.68 -16.87
C TYR A 61 -5.78 -2.74 -17.91
N LEU A 62 -5.66 -3.18 -19.17
CA LEU A 62 -5.11 -2.34 -20.23
C LEU A 62 -6.00 -1.14 -20.54
N ARG A 63 -7.32 -1.31 -20.48
CA ARG A 63 -8.29 -0.23 -20.64
C ARG A 63 -8.07 0.83 -19.57
N VAL A 64 -8.07 0.44 -18.30
CA VAL A 64 -7.94 1.36 -17.17
C VAL A 64 -6.53 1.95 -17.06
N ALA A 65 -5.49 1.16 -17.33
CA ALA A 65 -4.09 1.62 -17.28
C ALA A 65 -3.76 2.71 -18.31
N SER A 66 -4.55 2.83 -19.39
CA SER A 66 -4.41 3.90 -20.38
C SER A 66 -4.94 5.25 -19.89
N PHE A 67 -5.72 5.27 -18.82
CA PHE A 67 -6.30 6.48 -18.27
C PHE A 67 -5.35 7.12 -17.26
N LYS A 68 -5.32 8.46 -17.25
CA LYS A 68 -4.75 9.17 -16.12
C LYS A 68 -5.84 9.39 -15.08
N ILE A 69 -5.87 8.52 -14.08
CA ILE A 69 -6.81 8.66 -12.97
C ILE A 69 -6.36 9.81 -12.06
N ASN A 70 -7.26 10.73 -11.82
CA ASN A 70 -7.09 11.81 -10.85
C ASN A 70 -8.30 11.82 -9.91
N ASN A 71 -8.08 11.53 -8.66
CA ASN A 71 -9.11 11.46 -7.63
C ASN A 71 -9.26 12.75 -6.80
N CYS A 72 -8.56 13.82 -7.18
CA CYS A 72 -8.57 15.09 -6.44
C CYS A 72 -9.49 16.14 -7.07
N GLU A 73 -9.48 16.25 -8.40
CA GLU A 73 -10.14 17.35 -9.12
C GLU A 73 -11.27 16.89 -10.03
N PHE A 74 -11.20 15.65 -10.49
CA PHE A 74 -12.20 15.07 -11.40
C PHE A 74 -12.66 13.72 -10.89
N THR A 75 -13.91 13.42 -11.13
CA THR A 75 -14.52 12.12 -10.82
C THR A 75 -14.75 11.36 -12.11
N SER A 76 -14.46 10.06 -12.12
CA SER A 76 -14.78 9.13 -13.20
C SER A 76 -15.70 8.01 -12.69
N ASP A 77 -16.32 7.29 -13.61
CA ASP A 77 -17.14 6.13 -13.25
C ASP A 77 -16.32 5.07 -12.53
N GLU A 78 -15.08 4.83 -12.96
CA GLU A 78 -14.17 3.88 -12.31
C GLU A 78 -13.86 4.28 -10.87
N THR A 79 -13.70 5.58 -10.58
CA THR A 79 -13.48 6.05 -9.22
C THR A 79 -14.71 5.85 -8.34
N ILE A 80 -15.89 6.09 -8.87
CA ILE A 80 -17.17 5.89 -8.17
C ILE A 80 -17.38 4.40 -7.87
N GLU A 81 -17.15 3.54 -8.86
CA GLU A 81 -17.24 2.08 -8.69
C GLU A 81 -16.25 1.56 -7.65
N PHE A 82 -15.00 2.01 -7.73
CA PHE A 82 -13.98 1.65 -6.73
C PHE A 82 -14.40 2.06 -5.31
N ASP A 83 -14.90 3.28 -5.11
CA ASP A 83 -15.33 3.75 -3.79
C ASP A 83 -16.48 2.90 -3.23
N ARG A 84 -17.48 2.59 -4.08
CA ARG A 84 -18.59 1.72 -3.71
C ARG A 84 -18.12 0.32 -3.31
N ASP A 85 -17.29 -0.29 -4.15
CA ASP A 85 -16.82 -1.66 -3.95
C ASP A 85 -15.86 -1.73 -2.76
N PHE A 86 -15.01 -0.73 -2.57
CA PHE A 86 -14.14 -0.64 -1.40
C PHE A 86 -14.95 -0.59 -0.11
N LYS A 87 -15.99 0.24 -0.04
CA LYS A 87 -16.89 0.29 1.13
C LYS A 87 -17.52 -1.06 1.42
N GLN A 88 -18.03 -1.71 0.39
CA GLN A 88 -18.75 -2.98 0.53
C GLN A 88 -17.81 -4.13 0.92
N TYR A 89 -16.72 -4.33 0.17
CA TYR A 89 -15.87 -5.52 0.33
C TYR A 89 -14.81 -5.39 1.41
N ALA A 90 -14.35 -4.19 1.71
CA ALA A 90 -13.43 -3.96 2.83
C ALA A 90 -14.14 -3.83 4.18
N GLY A 91 -15.49 -3.88 4.22
CA GLY A 91 -16.27 -3.80 5.46
C GLY A 91 -16.15 -2.46 6.18
N VAL A 92 -15.96 -1.38 5.42
CA VAL A 92 -15.75 -0.03 5.94
C VAL A 92 -16.92 0.92 5.62
N ASP A 93 -18.08 0.36 5.38
CA ASP A 93 -19.34 1.05 5.07
C ASP A 93 -19.84 2.00 6.17
N ILE A 94 -19.29 1.85 7.39
CA ILE A 94 -19.54 2.78 8.51
C ILE A 94 -18.91 4.17 8.30
N PHE A 95 -17.95 4.29 7.37
CA PHE A 95 -17.32 5.57 7.04
C PHE A 95 -17.98 6.19 5.80
N GLU A 96 -18.26 7.47 5.87
CA GLU A 96 -18.89 8.22 4.76
C GLU A 96 -17.85 8.75 3.76
N HIS A 97 -16.65 9.08 4.25
CA HIS A 97 -15.61 9.76 3.48
C HIS A 97 -14.31 8.99 3.48
N PHE A 98 -13.68 8.92 2.32
CA PHE A 98 -12.39 8.26 2.11
C PHE A 98 -11.40 9.22 1.45
N HIS A 99 -10.15 9.13 1.87
CA HIS A 99 -9.03 9.80 1.22
C HIS A 99 -8.05 8.75 0.73
N TYR A 100 -7.96 8.61 -0.57
CA TYR A 100 -7.03 7.66 -1.21
C TYR A 100 -5.71 8.34 -1.50
N SER A 101 -4.62 7.65 -1.20
CA SER A 101 -3.27 8.12 -1.44
C SER A 101 -2.37 6.98 -1.93
N CYS A 102 -1.30 7.32 -2.64
CA CYS A 102 -0.43 6.33 -3.27
C CYS A 102 0.49 5.57 -2.29
N THR A 103 0.53 5.95 -1.02
CA THR A 103 1.29 5.24 0.02
C THR A 103 0.65 5.40 1.39
N GLY A 104 0.86 4.41 2.28
CA GLY A 104 0.45 4.51 3.68
C GLY A 104 1.08 5.71 4.41
N ALA A 105 2.31 6.09 4.07
CA ALA A 105 2.96 7.27 4.64
C ALA A 105 2.19 8.56 4.31
N LEU A 106 1.73 8.72 3.08
CA LEU A 106 0.93 9.90 2.70
C LEU A 106 -0.47 9.85 3.30
N ALA A 107 -1.06 8.66 3.46
CA ALA A 107 -2.34 8.50 4.17
C ALA A 107 -2.23 8.95 5.63
N VAL A 108 -1.15 8.57 6.32
CA VAL A 108 -0.88 9.02 7.70
C VAL A 108 -0.69 10.54 7.74
N GLU A 109 0.06 11.13 6.80
CA GLU A 109 0.23 12.59 6.72
C GLU A 109 -1.13 13.31 6.55
N ALA A 110 -1.97 12.82 5.66
CA ALA A 110 -3.31 13.36 5.44
C ALA A 110 -4.17 13.26 6.71
N ALA A 111 -4.15 12.10 7.38
CA ALA A 111 -4.90 11.88 8.61
C ALA A 111 -4.45 12.83 9.72
N ILE A 112 -3.14 12.98 9.93
CA ILE A 112 -2.59 13.89 10.96
C ILE A 112 -2.99 15.34 10.65
N LYS A 113 -2.84 15.79 9.41
CA LYS A 113 -3.25 17.14 9.00
C LYS A 113 -4.73 17.39 9.23
N THR A 114 -5.57 16.43 8.86
CA THR A 114 -7.02 16.49 9.08
C THR A 114 -7.34 16.59 10.57
N CYS A 115 -6.67 15.81 11.42
CA CYS A 115 -6.86 15.87 12.87
C CYS A 115 -6.43 17.22 13.47
N ILE A 116 -5.30 17.77 13.01
CA ILE A 116 -4.82 19.08 13.45
C ILE A 116 -5.83 20.18 13.08
N ASP A 117 -6.30 20.16 11.84
CA ASP A 117 -7.28 21.13 11.35
C ASP A 117 -8.62 21.02 12.11
N TYR A 118 -9.08 19.79 12.32
CA TYR A 118 -10.30 19.53 13.10
C TYR A 118 -10.18 20.04 14.54
N LYS A 119 -9.07 19.82 15.20
CA LYS A 119 -8.84 20.23 16.60
C LYS A 119 -8.69 21.74 16.76
N ARG A 120 -8.26 22.46 15.72
CA ARG A 120 -8.01 23.91 15.73
C ARG A 120 -7.18 24.38 16.93
N HIS A 121 -6.25 23.55 17.38
CA HIS A 121 -5.40 23.82 18.53
C HIS A 121 -3.98 24.15 18.07
N ALA A 122 -3.37 25.21 18.62
CA ALA A 122 -2.05 25.68 18.20
C ALA A 122 -0.92 24.67 18.41
N ASN A 123 -1.04 23.83 19.47
CA ASN A 123 -0.04 22.81 19.81
C ASN A 123 -0.75 21.47 20.09
N PRO A 124 -1.20 20.73 19.06
CA PRO A 124 -1.83 19.43 19.26
C PRO A 124 -0.79 18.41 19.74
N LEU A 125 -1.20 17.55 20.67
CA LEU A 125 -0.40 16.41 21.11
C LEU A 125 -0.75 15.21 20.24
N ILE A 126 0.28 14.58 19.65
CA ILE A 126 0.15 13.33 18.89
C ILE A 126 0.80 12.22 19.71
N LEU A 127 0.04 11.17 20.01
CA LEU A 127 0.52 9.98 20.71
C LEU A 127 0.79 8.87 19.71
N SER A 128 1.91 8.18 19.88
CA SER A 128 2.28 6.98 19.13
C SER A 128 2.78 5.89 20.05
N PHE A 129 2.82 4.65 19.58
CA PHE A 129 3.37 3.52 20.33
C PHE A 129 4.85 3.36 20.03
N ASP A 130 5.61 2.88 21.02
CA ASP A 130 6.99 2.48 20.81
C ASP A 130 7.11 1.37 19.75
N ASN A 131 8.19 1.43 18.98
CA ASN A 131 8.45 0.50 17.87
C ASN A 131 7.38 0.51 16.76
N SER A 132 6.55 1.54 16.70
CA SER A 132 5.61 1.74 15.63
C SER A 132 6.23 2.42 14.42
N PHE A 133 5.61 2.22 13.24
CA PHE A 133 6.02 2.85 12.00
C PHE A 133 4.83 3.55 11.36
N HIS A 134 4.96 4.84 11.15
CA HIS A 134 3.91 5.70 10.58
C HIS A 134 4.34 6.39 9.28
N GLY A 135 5.42 5.93 8.68
CA GLY A 135 6.02 6.53 7.50
C GLY A 135 7.31 7.26 7.81
N ILE A 136 7.96 7.76 6.77
CA ILE A 136 9.23 8.49 6.85
C ILE A 136 9.09 9.97 6.51
N ASN A 137 7.87 10.40 6.21
CA ASN A 137 7.60 11.79 5.87
C ASN A 137 7.43 12.62 7.15
N SER A 138 7.21 13.91 7.02
CA SER A 138 7.24 14.92 8.08
C SER A 138 6.59 14.48 9.41
N TYR A 139 5.28 14.54 9.54
CA TYR A 139 4.59 14.20 10.80
C TYR A 139 4.69 12.70 11.12
N GLY A 140 4.47 11.84 10.12
CA GLY A 140 4.60 10.40 10.29
C GLY A 140 6.02 9.99 10.69
N GLY A 141 7.04 10.64 10.14
CA GLY A 141 8.44 10.44 10.50
C GLY A 141 8.75 10.82 11.95
N PHE A 142 8.19 11.93 12.44
CA PHE A 142 8.40 12.37 13.84
C PHE A 142 7.76 11.44 14.86
N VAL A 143 6.65 10.77 14.52
CA VAL A 143 5.98 9.82 15.43
C VAL A 143 6.39 8.36 15.19
N THR A 144 7.25 8.11 14.21
CA THR A 144 7.87 6.82 13.98
C THR A 144 9.01 6.61 14.97
N SER A 145 8.99 5.52 15.73
CA SER A 145 10.01 5.21 16.72
C SER A 145 10.87 3.98 16.34
N ARG A 146 10.79 3.52 15.10
CA ARG A 146 11.44 2.30 14.64
C ARG A 146 12.85 2.50 14.08
N PHE A 147 13.31 3.72 13.90
CA PHE A 147 14.66 4.05 13.38
C PHE A 147 15.51 4.76 14.42
#